data_efaab37b3dd00fa1cf66c666ef9ff6d0
#
_entry.id   efaab37b3dd00fa1cf66c666ef9ff6d0
#
_cell.length_a   1.000
_cell.length_b   1.000
_cell.length_c   1.000
_cell.angle_alpha   90.00
_cell.angle_beta   90.00
_cell.angle_gamma   90.00
#
_symmetry.space_group_name_H-M   'P 1'
#
loop_
_entity.id
_entity.type
_entity.pdbx_description
1 polymer ?
#
loop_
_entity_poly.entity_id
_entity_poly.type
_entity_poly.pdbx_seq_one_letter_code
_entity_poly.pdbx_strand_id
1 'polypeptide(L)'
;MQHRLPHSPHQQAAERGPVGPDVEARLSAELAAMVASARRRALRDGDRQIDTAHLLHTLLESDPEVREAFESGPQVARLLGYLVQRSIGYGLRWQSSVEDSGAVPTVTGDGWSPVAAGVMAAAYGRAVRRGDPFADGVDLLAALVAEPESRAVEVLGRAGVDVRELLVRLDGWRSGAGVSKPEA
;
A
#
# COMPACT_ATOMS: atom_id res chain seq x y z
N MET A 1 0.97 -44.83 36.49
CA MET A 1 0.65 -43.40 36.74
C MET A 1 1.36 -42.59 35.67
N GLN A 2 0.63 -42.15 34.67
CA GLN A 2 1.15 -41.35 33.55
C GLN A 2 0.73 -39.91 33.77
N HIS A 3 1.73 -39.06 34.02
CA HIS A 3 1.54 -37.62 34.11
C HIS A 3 1.39 -37.02 32.71
N ARG A 4 0.19 -36.58 32.39
CA ARG A 4 -0.15 -35.82 31.21
C ARG A 4 0.24 -34.35 31.46
N LEU A 5 1.25 -33.83 30.75
CA LEU A 5 1.62 -32.41 30.77
C LEU A 5 0.55 -31.57 30.04
N PRO A 6 0.22 -30.38 30.54
CA PRO A 6 -0.76 -29.52 29.90
C PRO A 6 -0.13 -28.85 28.65
N HIS A 7 -0.91 -28.89 27.55
CA HIS A 7 -0.60 -28.16 26.32
C HIS A 7 -0.72 -26.65 26.58
N SER A 8 0.37 -25.92 26.38
CA SER A 8 0.39 -24.45 26.40
C SER A 8 -0.33 -23.88 25.17
N PRO A 9 -1.27 -22.93 25.33
CA PRO A 9 -1.96 -22.28 24.21
C PRO A 9 -1.19 -21.01 23.78
N HIS A 10 0.04 -21.13 23.32
CA HIS A 10 0.81 -20.01 22.77
C HIS A 10 1.50 -20.41 21.47
N GLN A 11 0.70 -20.69 20.44
CA GLN A 11 1.19 -20.75 19.05
C GLN A 11 0.05 -20.46 18.08
N GLN A 12 -0.47 -19.23 18.13
CA GLN A 12 -1.17 -18.62 17.01
C GLN A 12 -0.59 -17.21 16.81
N ALA A 13 0.73 -17.12 16.68
CA ALA A 13 1.35 -16.02 16.00
C ALA A 13 1.08 -16.24 14.50
N ALA A 14 0.23 -15.38 13.94
CA ALA A 14 -0.15 -15.41 12.55
C ALA A 14 1.09 -15.56 11.66
N GLU A 15 1.16 -16.67 10.95
CA GLU A 15 2.02 -16.84 9.78
C GLU A 15 1.53 -15.87 8.70
N ARG A 16 2.04 -14.63 8.74
CA ARG A 16 2.02 -13.75 7.57
C ARG A 16 3.07 -14.31 6.62
N GLY A 17 2.64 -15.22 5.76
CA GLY A 17 3.47 -15.77 4.71
C GLY A 17 3.99 -14.67 3.78
N PRO A 18 5.12 -14.91 3.09
CA PRO A 18 5.67 -13.98 2.11
C PRO A 18 4.63 -13.67 1.03
N VAL A 19 4.65 -12.44 0.51
CA VAL A 19 3.91 -12.08 -0.70
C VAL A 19 4.52 -12.90 -1.83
N GLY A 20 3.94 -14.08 -2.08
CA GLY A 20 4.37 -14.96 -3.14
C GLY A 20 3.67 -14.63 -4.46
N PRO A 21 4.01 -15.30 -5.55
CA PRO A 21 3.40 -15.15 -6.86
C PRO A 21 1.86 -15.26 -6.85
N ASP A 22 1.30 -15.87 -5.82
CA ASP A 22 -0.15 -15.96 -5.62
C ASP A 22 -0.85 -14.62 -5.38
N VAL A 23 -0.17 -13.62 -4.82
CA VAL A 23 -0.77 -12.29 -4.60
C VAL A 23 -0.78 -11.50 -5.90
N GLU A 24 0.27 -11.57 -6.70
CA GLU A 24 0.32 -10.92 -8.01
C GLU A 24 -0.76 -11.46 -8.97
N ALA A 25 -1.08 -12.75 -8.88
CA ALA A 25 -2.15 -13.39 -9.67
C ALA A 25 -3.57 -12.91 -9.28
N ARG A 26 -3.72 -12.18 -8.18
CA ARG A 26 -5.00 -11.70 -7.63
C ARG A 26 -5.17 -10.17 -7.71
N LEU A 27 -4.36 -9.53 -8.55
CA LEU A 27 -4.46 -8.12 -8.86
C LEU A 27 -5.26 -7.93 -10.15
N SER A 28 -5.96 -6.79 -10.26
CA SER A 28 -6.47 -6.38 -11.56
C SER A 28 -5.31 -6.18 -12.55
N ALA A 29 -5.59 -6.23 -13.85
CA ALA A 29 -4.57 -6.03 -14.88
C ALA A 29 -3.88 -4.66 -14.75
N GLU A 30 -4.66 -3.62 -14.41
CA GLU A 30 -4.19 -2.26 -14.18
C GLU A 30 -3.27 -2.21 -12.95
N LEU A 31 -3.69 -2.85 -11.85
CA LEU A 31 -2.90 -2.87 -10.63
C LEU A 31 -1.60 -3.68 -10.82
N ALA A 32 -1.64 -4.79 -11.56
CA ALA A 32 -0.44 -5.56 -11.90
C ALA A 32 0.55 -4.72 -12.75
N ALA A 33 0.06 -3.97 -13.73
CA ALA A 33 0.88 -3.06 -14.53
C ALA A 33 1.49 -1.93 -13.68
N MET A 34 0.72 -1.41 -12.72
CA MET A 34 1.19 -0.40 -11.76
C MET A 34 2.32 -0.96 -10.88
N VAL A 35 2.18 -2.16 -10.33
CA VAL A 35 3.22 -2.84 -9.53
C VAL A 35 4.50 -3.02 -10.36
N ALA A 36 4.40 -3.46 -11.61
CA ALA A 36 5.56 -3.56 -12.51
C ALA A 36 6.24 -2.19 -12.72
N SER A 37 5.46 -1.10 -12.77
CA SER A 37 6.00 0.26 -12.85
C SER A 37 6.68 0.71 -11.56
N ALA A 38 6.10 0.38 -10.40
CA ALA A 38 6.72 0.64 -9.10
C ALA A 38 8.07 -0.08 -8.95
N ARG A 39 8.17 -1.30 -9.44
CA ARG A 39 9.44 -2.07 -9.48
C ARG A 39 10.50 -1.38 -10.33
N ARG A 40 10.13 -0.92 -11.54
CA ARG A 40 11.05 -0.15 -12.41
C ARG A 40 11.49 1.15 -11.76
N ARG A 41 10.59 1.82 -11.02
CA ARG A 41 10.91 3.05 -10.27
C ARG A 41 11.92 2.77 -9.17
N ALA A 42 11.69 1.77 -8.32
CA ALA A 42 12.63 1.39 -7.27
C ALA A 42 14.04 1.11 -7.82
N LEU A 43 14.13 0.39 -8.95
CA LEU A 43 15.41 0.13 -9.62
C LEU A 43 16.11 1.41 -10.10
N ARG A 44 15.36 2.38 -10.67
CA ARG A 44 15.93 3.67 -11.12
C ARG A 44 16.41 4.53 -9.95
N ASP A 45 15.68 4.46 -8.83
CA ASP A 45 15.99 5.22 -7.61
C ASP A 45 17.18 4.59 -6.84
N GLY A 46 17.65 3.41 -7.27
CA GLY A 46 18.72 2.66 -6.61
C GLY A 46 18.27 1.97 -5.33
N ASP A 47 16.98 1.85 -5.11
CA ASP A 47 16.40 1.18 -3.96
C ASP A 47 16.39 -0.35 -4.17
N ARG A 48 16.74 -1.09 -3.10
CA ARG A 48 16.79 -2.55 -3.15
C ARG A 48 15.42 -3.20 -3.15
N GLN A 49 14.41 -2.48 -2.68
CA GLN A 49 13.07 -2.99 -2.47
C GLN A 49 12.02 -1.97 -2.91
N ILE A 50 10.87 -2.47 -3.34
CA ILE A 50 9.69 -1.65 -3.53
C ILE A 50 9.14 -1.32 -2.14
N ASP A 51 9.03 -0.04 -1.82
CA ASP A 51 8.42 0.46 -0.59
C ASP A 51 7.04 1.10 -0.85
N THR A 52 6.36 1.50 0.20
CA THR A 52 5.03 2.10 0.11
C THR A 52 5.03 3.44 -0.62
N ALA A 53 6.12 4.20 -0.62
CA ALA A 53 6.23 5.44 -1.38
C ALA A 53 6.36 5.19 -2.89
N HIS A 54 7.04 4.13 -3.33
CA HIS A 54 7.04 3.71 -4.74
C HIS A 54 5.63 3.34 -5.21
N LEU A 55 4.89 2.59 -4.37
CA LEU A 55 3.51 2.22 -4.67
C LEU A 55 2.61 3.45 -4.78
N LEU A 56 2.64 4.35 -3.80
CA LEU A 56 1.85 5.58 -3.81
C LEU A 56 2.16 6.44 -5.04
N HIS A 57 3.45 6.62 -5.37
CA HIS A 57 3.87 7.42 -6.51
C HIS A 57 3.29 6.90 -7.82
N THR A 58 3.50 5.62 -8.06
CA THR A 58 3.05 4.98 -9.31
C THR A 58 1.53 4.95 -9.39
N LEU A 59 0.86 4.73 -8.27
CA LEU A 59 -0.60 4.74 -8.17
C LEU A 59 -1.19 6.11 -8.55
N LEU A 60 -0.63 7.20 -8.00
CA LEU A 60 -1.04 8.56 -8.33
C LEU A 60 -0.79 8.94 -9.79
N GLU A 61 0.25 8.40 -10.42
CA GLU A 61 0.55 8.67 -11.84
C GLU A 61 -0.39 7.91 -12.78
N SER A 62 -0.74 6.66 -12.45
CA SER A 62 -1.38 5.76 -13.39
C SER A 62 -2.88 5.60 -13.20
N ASP A 63 -3.42 5.91 -12.02
CA ASP A 63 -4.83 5.65 -11.69
C ASP A 63 -5.64 6.94 -11.50
N PRO A 64 -6.52 7.30 -12.45
CA PRO A 64 -7.38 8.48 -12.33
C PRO A 64 -8.38 8.38 -11.17
N GLU A 65 -8.97 7.20 -10.92
CA GLU A 65 -9.94 6.98 -9.84
C GLU A 65 -9.30 7.23 -8.48
N VAL A 66 -8.07 6.79 -8.30
CA VAL A 66 -7.29 7.09 -7.09
C VAL A 66 -7.09 8.59 -6.91
N ARG A 67 -6.79 9.34 -7.97
CA ARG A 67 -6.64 10.80 -7.86
C ARG A 67 -7.94 11.51 -7.45
N GLU A 68 -9.09 10.99 -7.85
CA GLU A 68 -10.39 11.53 -7.47
C GLU A 68 -10.69 11.39 -5.96
N ALA A 69 -10.01 10.47 -5.26
CA ALA A 69 -10.14 10.33 -3.81
C ALA A 69 -9.55 11.53 -3.03
N PHE A 70 -8.69 12.34 -3.65
CA PHE A 70 -8.10 13.51 -3.04
C PHE A 70 -8.96 14.76 -3.24
N GLU A 71 -8.87 15.72 -2.32
CA GLU A 71 -9.74 16.91 -2.31
C GLU A 71 -9.54 17.84 -3.51
N SER A 72 -8.32 17.88 -4.05
CA SER A 72 -8.01 18.80 -5.14
C SER A 72 -6.79 18.38 -5.96
N GLY A 73 -6.78 18.80 -7.24
CA GLY A 73 -5.63 18.65 -8.12
C GLY A 73 -4.33 19.24 -7.56
N PRO A 74 -4.33 20.44 -6.95
CA PRO A 74 -3.15 20.99 -6.26
C PRO A 74 -2.58 20.11 -5.14
N GLN A 75 -3.44 19.37 -4.42
CA GLN A 75 -3.00 18.43 -3.39
C GLN A 75 -2.25 17.25 -4.02
N VAL A 76 -2.80 16.66 -5.10
CA VAL A 76 -2.14 15.59 -5.85
C VAL A 76 -0.81 16.06 -6.45
N ALA A 77 -0.77 17.27 -7.02
CA ALA A 77 0.46 17.84 -7.58
C ALA A 77 1.55 18.01 -6.51
N ARG A 78 1.17 18.41 -5.30
CA ARG A 78 2.08 18.55 -4.15
C ARG A 78 2.61 17.20 -3.70
N LEU A 79 1.76 16.18 -3.64
CA LEU A 79 2.16 14.80 -3.35
C LEU A 79 3.19 14.29 -4.36
N LEU A 80 2.91 14.43 -5.65
CA LEU A 80 3.83 14.03 -6.70
C LEU A 80 5.15 14.80 -6.61
N GLY A 81 5.12 16.08 -6.26
CA GLY A 81 6.32 16.90 -6.03
C GLY A 81 7.21 16.33 -4.92
N TYR A 82 6.64 15.95 -3.78
CA TYR A 82 7.40 15.32 -2.69
C TYR A 82 7.96 13.95 -3.09
N LEU A 83 7.21 13.15 -3.82
CA LEU A 83 7.65 11.84 -4.28
C LEU A 83 8.78 11.93 -5.31
N VAL A 84 8.76 12.93 -6.20
CA VAL A 84 9.86 13.21 -7.13
C VAL A 84 11.09 13.69 -6.38
N GLN A 85 10.96 14.59 -5.40
CA GLN A 85 12.08 15.06 -4.58
C GLN A 85 12.77 13.90 -3.85
N ARG A 86 12.01 12.91 -3.41
CA ARG A 86 12.56 11.69 -2.83
C ARG A 86 13.44 10.94 -3.82
N SER A 87 12.97 10.72 -5.05
CA SER A 87 13.71 9.99 -6.09
C SER A 87 15.06 10.64 -6.44
N ILE A 88 15.19 11.96 -6.28
CA ILE A 88 16.44 12.70 -6.52
C ILE A 88 17.27 12.96 -5.26
N GLY A 89 16.90 12.33 -4.13
CA GLY A 89 17.66 12.41 -2.89
C GLY A 89 17.48 13.68 -2.07
N TYR A 90 16.50 14.51 -2.36
CA TYR A 90 16.24 15.74 -1.62
C TYR A 90 15.25 15.54 -0.46
N GLY A 91 15.75 15.73 0.76
CA GLY A 91 14.91 16.09 1.92
C GLY A 91 14.20 14.97 2.67
N LEU A 92 14.27 13.72 2.26
CA LEU A 92 13.70 12.59 2.98
C LEU A 92 14.80 11.65 3.48
N ARG A 93 14.80 11.35 4.78
CA ARG A 93 15.86 10.60 5.48
C ARG A 93 15.91 9.09 5.18
N TRP A 94 15.26 8.64 4.11
CA TRP A 94 15.07 7.20 3.88
C TRP A 94 16.09 6.58 2.92
N GLN A 95 17.02 7.35 2.40
CA GLN A 95 18.04 6.80 1.51
C GLN A 95 18.78 5.65 2.23
N SER A 96 18.75 4.47 1.61
CA SER A 96 19.40 3.25 2.06
C SER A 96 18.78 2.55 3.28
N SER A 97 17.68 3.03 3.86
CA SER A 97 16.97 2.31 4.92
C SER A 97 15.90 1.39 4.33
N VAL A 98 15.70 0.24 4.95
CA VAL A 98 14.56 -0.64 4.66
C VAL A 98 13.33 -0.06 5.35
N GLU A 99 12.18 -0.01 4.67
CA GLU A 99 10.91 0.30 5.30
C GLU A 99 10.46 -0.90 6.11
N ASP A 100 10.54 -0.77 7.44
CA ASP A 100 10.30 -1.84 8.39
C ASP A 100 9.20 -1.44 9.37
N SER A 101 8.35 -2.37 9.75
CA SER A 101 7.29 -2.17 10.75
C SER A 101 7.77 -2.39 12.19
N GLY A 102 9.10 -2.32 12.46
CA GLY A 102 9.68 -2.53 13.78
C GLY A 102 9.80 -4.00 14.20
N ALA A 103 9.41 -4.94 13.36
CA ALA A 103 9.72 -6.35 13.50
C ALA A 103 11.08 -6.65 12.83
N VAL A 104 11.80 -7.67 13.31
CA VAL A 104 13.10 -8.10 12.78
C VAL A 104 13.10 -8.07 11.25
N PRO A 105 14.09 -7.42 10.59
CA PRO A 105 14.11 -7.29 9.13
C PRO A 105 14.13 -8.68 8.48
N THR A 106 12.99 -9.11 8.02
CA THR A 106 12.90 -10.30 7.17
C THR A 106 13.09 -9.80 5.74
N VAL A 107 14.23 -10.10 5.14
CA VAL A 107 14.44 -9.89 3.71
C VAL A 107 13.44 -10.79 2.98
N THR A 108 12.33 -10.20 2.56
CA THR A 108 11.41 -10.90 1.67
C THR A 108 12.13 -11.07 0.34
N GLY A 109 12.34 -12.32 -0.10
CA GLY A 109 13.10 -12.64 -1.32
C GLY A 109 12.57 -12.05 -2.62
N ASP A 110 11.42 -11.35 -2.57
CA ASP A 110 10.67 -10.89 -3.74
C ASP A 110 10.86 -9.40 -4.08
N GLY A 111 11.82 -8.73 -3.46
CA GLY A 111 12.10 -7.31 -3.73
C GLY A 111 11.06 -6.33 -3.17
N TRP A 112 10.30 -6.71 -2.16
CA TRP A 112 9.35 -5.88 -1.42
C TRP A 112 9.89 -5.49 -0.05
N SER A 113 9.61 -4.26 0.41
CA SER A 113 9.74 -3.96 1.83
C SER A 113 8.70 -4.75 2.64
N PRO A 114 8.98 -5.12 3.90
CA PRO A 114 7.99 -5.82 4.74
C PRO A 114 6.66 -5.09 4.85
N VAL A 115 6.69 -3.75 4.94
CA VAL A 115 5.49 -2.91 5.02
C VAL A 115 4.73 -2.94 3.70
N ALA A 116 5.41 -2.76 2.56
CA ALA A 116 4.76 -2.82 1.24
C ALA A 116 4.14 -4.19 0.96
N ALA A 117 4.80 -5.27 1.37
CA ALA A 117 4.26 -6.63 1.27
C ALA A 117 2.96 -6.78 2.10
N GLY A 118 2.95 -6.27 3.33
CA GLY A 118 1.76 -6.25 4.20
C GLY A 118 0.61 -5.44 3.59
N VAL A 119 0.91 -4.28 3.02
CA VAL A 119 -0.05 -3.41 2.34
C VAL A 119 -0.68 -4.11 1.13
N MET A 120 0.10 -4.80 0.31
CA MET A 120 -0.42 -5.58 -0.82
C MET A 120 -1.36 -6.69 -0.37
N ALA A 121 -1.00 -7.43 0.69
CA ALA A 121 -1.87 -8.45 1.26
C ALA A 121 -3.17 -7.85 1.83
N ALA A 122 -3.09 -6.69 2.48
CA ALA A 122 -4.25 -5.97 3.00
C ALA A 122 -5.19 -5.47 1.88
N ALA A 123 -4.63 -4.96 0.77
CA ALA A 123 -5.40 -4.55 -0.42
C ALA A 123 -6.20 -5.72 -0.97
N TYR A 124 -5.58 -6.88 -1.16
CA TYR A 124 -6.27 -8.09 -1.57
C TYR A 124 -7.35 -8.52 -0.56
N GLY A 125 -7.05 -8.48 0.73
CA GLY A 125 -8.04 -8.79 1.78
C GLY A 125 -9.26 -7.86 1.72
N ARG A 126 -9.12 -6.61 1.29
CA ARG A 126 -10.24 -5.66 1.08
C ARG A 126 -11.14 -6.13 -0.08
N ALA A 127 -10.55 -6.49 -1.22
CA ALA A 127 -11.29 -7.02 -2.36
C ALA A 127 -12.09 -8.29 -1.98
N VAL A 128 -11.44 -9.23 -1.31
CA VAL A 128 -12.09 -10.48 -0.85
C VAL A 128 -13.29 -10.21 0.07
N ARG A 129 -13.17 -9.26 1.01
CA ARG A 129 -14.30 -8.91 1.90
C ARG A 129 -15.50 -8.33 1.17
N ARG A 130 -15.29 -7.73 -0.01
CA ARG A 130 -16.37 -7.25 -0.88
C ARG A 130 -16.92 -8.33 -1.82
N GLY A 131 -16.28 -9.47 -1.91
CA GLY A 131 -16.59 -10.53 -2.86
C GLY A 131 -15.97 -10.32 -4.24
N ASP A 132 -14.99 -9.41 -4.36
CA ASP A 132 -14.28 -9.15 -5.61
C ASP A 132 -13.12 -10.14 -5.78
N PRO A 133 -12.92 -10.70 -6.97
CA PRO A 133 -11.84 -11.66 -7.23
C PRO A 133 -10.46 -11.00 -7.30
N PHE A 134 -10.39 -9.71 -7.58
CA PHE A 134 -9.16 -8.96 -7.78
C PHE A 134 -9.15 -7.67 -6.98
N ALA A 135 -7.97 -7.32 -6.43
CA ALA A 135 -7.74 -6.00 -5.84
C ALA A 135 -7.47 -4.96 -6.94
N ASP A 136 -7.90 -3.73 -6.70
CA ASP A 136 -7.69 -2.58 -7.58
C ASP A 136 -6.90 -1.44 -6.90
N GLY A 137 -6.74 -0.32 -7.61
CA GLY A 137 -5.97 0.82 -7.11
C GLY A 137 -6.56 1.46 -5.87
N VAL A 138 -7.89 1.51 -5.74
CA VAL A 138 -8.56 2.07 -4.56
C VAL A 138 -8.36 1.18 -3.33
N ASP A 139 -8.35 -0.15 -3.50
CA ASP A 139 -8.01 -1.08 -2.44
C ASP A 139 -6.58 -0.88 -1.94
N LEU A 140 -5.66 -0.69 -2.90
CA LEU A 140 -4.27 -0.43 -2.57
C LEU A 140 -4.11 0.92 -1.85
N LEU A 141 -4.74 1.99 -2.33
CA LEU A 141 -4.70 3.29 -1.65
C LEU A 141 -5.23 3.18 -0.23
N ALA A 142 -6.36 2.53 -0.02
CA ALA A 142 -6.93 2.35 1.31
C ALA A 142 -6.02 1.54 2.24
N ALA A 143 -5.36 0.51 1.71
CA ALA A 143 -4.37 -0.26 2.48
C ALA A 143 -3.13 0.55 2.84
N LEU A 144 -2.62 1.40 1.92
CA LEU A 144 -1.52 2.33 2.17
C LEU A 144 -1.85 3.33 3.27
N VAL A 145 -3.04 3.93 3.21
CA VAL A 145 -3.52 4.93 4.17
C VAL A 145 -3.75 4.33 5.56
N ALA A 146 -4.13 3.06 5.62
CA ALA A 146 -4.37 2.35 6.87
C ALA A 146 -3.08 1.92 7.61
N GLU A 147 -1.91 2.07 7.00
CA GLU A 147 -0.62 1.70 7.60
C GLU A 147 0.11 2.95 8.11
N PRO A 148 -0.04 3.31 9.41
CA PRO A 148 0.37 4.62 9.93
C PRO A 148 1.89 4.84 9.91
N GLU A 149 2.67 3.77 10.01
CA GLU A 149 4.13 3.83 10.04
C GLU A 149 4.76 3.79 8.64
N SER A 150 3.94 3.79 7.58
CA SER A 150 4.42 3.71 6.21
C SER A 150 5.01 5.03 5.72
N ARG A 151 5.96 4.94 4.79
CA ARG A 151 6.50 6.10 4.05
C ARG A 151 5.43 6.82 3.24
N ALA A 152 4.45 6.08 2.74
CA ALA A 152 3.32 6.66 2.04
C ALA A 152 2.53 7.62 2.94
N VAL A 153 2.21 7.22 4.19
CA VAL A 153 1.50 8.06 5.16
C VAL A 153 2.34 9.27 5.56
N GLU A 154 3.65 9.13 5.71
CA GLU A 154 4.53 10.28 5.96
C GLU A 154 4.47 11.32 4.82
N VAL A 155 4.50 10.87 3.56
CA VAL A 155 4.39 11.76 2.39
C VAL A 155 3.01 12.42 2.34
N LEU A 156 1.94 11.66 2.58
CA LEU A 156 0.58 12.19 2.64
C LEU A 156 0.47 13.31 3.68
N GLY A 157 0.97 13.08 4.89
CA GLY A 157 0.96 14.09 5.96
C GLY A 157 1.76 15.36 5.62
N ARG A 158 2.93 15.22 4.98
CA ARG A 158 3.74 16.36 4.51
C ARG A 158 3.05 17.18 3.43
N ALA A 159 2.24 16.53 2.60
CA ALA A 159 1.44 17.22 1.59
C ALA A 159 0.17 17.87 2.14
N GLY A 160 -0.09 17.74 3.45
CA GLY A 160 -1.26 18.28 4.11
C GLY A 160 -2.55 17.48 3.87
N VAL A 161 -2.41 16.16 3.61
CA VAL A 161 -3.56 15.27 3.50
C VAL A 161 -3.98 14.82 4.89
N ASP A 162 -5.26 14.99 5.22
CA ASP A 162 -5.85 14.35 6.40
C ASP A 162 -6.04 12.85 6.10
N VAL A 163 -5.14 12.03 6.63
CA VAL A 163 -5.08 10.58 6.40
C VAL A 163 -6.34 9.89 6.94
N ARG A 164 -6.88 10.35 8.06
CA ARG A 164 -8.09 9.77 8.67
C ARG A 164 -9.32 10.06 7.81
N GLU A 165 -9.46 11.31 7.38
CA GLU A 165 -10.56 11.71 6.51
C GLU A 165 -10.49 10.98 5.17
N LEU A 166 -9.30 10.85 4.59
CA LEU A 166 -9.09 10.09 3.36
C LEU A 166 -9.51 8.62 3.54
N LEU A 167 -9.13 7.97 4.64
CA LEU A 167 -9.51 6.58 4.91
C LEU A 167 -11.03 6.43 5.03
N VAL A 168 -11.70 7.32 5.78
CA VAL A 168 -13.17 7.31 5.91
C VAL A 168 -13.84 7.48 4.55
N ARG A 169 -13.32 8.37 3.70
CA ARG A 169 -13.83 8.60 2.34
C ARG A 169 -13.68 7.34 1.48
N LEU A 170 -12.52 6.69 1.52
CA LEU A 170 -12.25 5.46 0.76
C LEU A 170 -13.14 4.29 1.22
N ASP A 171 -13.38 4.16 2.51
CA ASP A 171 -14.28 3.14 3.05
C ASP A 171 -15.75 3.42 2.67
N GLY A 172 -16.16 4.67 2.69
CA GLY A 172 -17.49 5.11 2.25
C GLY A 172 -17.69 4.97 0.74
N TRP A 173 -16.68 5.26 -0.05
CA TRP A 173 -16.72 5.16 -1.52
C TRP A 173 -17.10 3.76 -1.99
N ARG A 174 -16.54 2.73 -1.37
CA ARG A 174 -16.80 1.34 -1.72
C ARG A 174 -18.05 0.74 -1.05
N SER A 175 -18.50 1.34 0.05
CA SER A 175 -19.75 0.92 0.72
C SER A 175 -20.98 1.53 0.08
N GLY A 176 -20.83 2.65 -0.62
CA GLY A 176 -21.87 3.41 -1.30
C GLY A 176 -22.02 3.04 -2.78
N ALA A 177 -22.06 1.76 -3.13
CA ALA A 177 -22.40 1.34 -4.48
C ALA A 177 -23.77 1.90 -4.86
N GLY A 178 -23.81 3.03 -5.57
CA GLY A 178 -25.03 3.55 -6.17
C GLY A 178 -25.34 5.01 -5.96
N VAL A 179 -24.36 5.91 -5.98
CA VAL A 179 -24.67 7.28 -6.40
C VAL A 179 -24.59 7.31 -7.90
N SER A 180 -25.73 7.01 -8.53
CA SER A 180 -25.95 7.25 -9.96
C SER A 180 -25.53 8.68 -10.28
N LYS A 181 -24.58 8.79 -11.21
CA LYS A 181 -24.22 10.06 -11.84
C LYS A 181 -25.52 10.69 -12.37
N PRO A 182 -25.88 11.92 -12.04
CA PRO A 182 -26.99 12.57 -12.69
C PRO A 182 -26.63 12.76 -14.16
N GLU A 183 -27.39 12.13 -15.03
CA GLU A 183 -27.37 12.44 -16.47
C GLU A 183 -27.77 13.91 -16.64
N ALA A 184 -26.86 14.65 -17.27
CA ALA A 184 -27.14 16.00 -17.77
C ALA A 184 -27.47 15.90 -19.26
#